data_aa604adf889f444393a61bc23b1aad72
#
_entry.id   aa604adf889f444393a61bc23b1aad72
#
_cell.length_a   1.000
_cell.length_b   1.000
_cell.length_c   1.000
_cell.angle_alpha   90.00
_cell.angle_beta   90.00
_cell.angle_gamma   90.00
#
_symmetry.space_group_name_H-M   'P 1'
#
loop_
_entity.id
_entity.type
_entity.pdbx_description
1 polymer ?
#
loop_
_entity_poly.entity_id
_entity_poly.type
_entity_poly.pdbx_seq_one_letter_code
_entity_poly.pdbx_strand_id
1 'polypeptide(L)'
;MLIMLKGGRIIDPANDRDEVGDLYVENGRIVAKPDGREPDEVHDVSGKIVMAGAIDVHSHIAGTNVTLGRQLMPELPLLAAEGGQPILPSPAAWGSYATGIRYAEMGYTTVIEPAMIPTHAIEAHAELAAIPIIDVAGLVILGNDDYSLGLLRNGKAKSDELKDYVAWTLSHSKALGLKVINAGGSEAFKFNARKFGLDDVVPDYGVTSRGIVEAMQQAVEDLGVPHPPHVHCNNLGIAGNVETAVATLEATQGRPIHFAHIQFYGYGDEGEKGFSSGAPRLMEAVNKHKNATVDVGQVMFGQTITISGDVLRQFDGRRAANPKKWIISQGEGNGTGVVPYNYKKKSFVNALQWAIGLEIFLLAEDPWRVLFSTDHPNGALFVRYPEIFHLLMDRDERARWLDGLPEASRAASNLAGIARELTLSELAVITRAAPAKLLGLTDRGHLAPGAVADIAVYTDQ
;
A
#
# COMPACT_ATOMS: atom_id res chain seq x y z
N MET A 1 -10.02 -33.41 -10.14
CA MET A 1 -8.71 -33.45 -10.80
C MET A 1 -7.66 -33.15 -9.74
N LEU A 2 -6.71 -34.08 -9.57
CA LEU A 2 -5.56 -33.95 -8.67
C LEU A 2 -4.34 -33.52 -9.46
N ILE A 3 -3.77 -32.37 -9.14
CA ILE A 3 -2.58 -31.81 -9.79
C ILE A 3 -1.40 -31.90 -8.82
N MET A 4 -0.21 -32.23 -9.31
CA MET A 4 1.03 -32.22 -8.54
C MET A 4 2.03 -31.25 -9.14
N LEU A 5 2.54 -30.32 -8.33
CA LEU A 5 3.75 -29.55 -8.63
C LEU A 5 4.93 -30.32 -8.01
N LYS A 6 5.81 -30.85 -8.85
CA LYS A 6 6.86 -31.81 -8.44
C LYS A 6 8.21 -31.15 -8.29
N GLY A 7 8.84 -31.33 -7.13
CA GLY A 7 10.29 -31.08 -6.95
C GLY A 7 10.68 -29.61 -6.84
N GLY A 8 9.76 -28.70 -6.58
CA GLY A 8 10.06 -27.27 -6.39
C GLY A 8 10.59 -26.95 -5.01
N ARG A 9 11.37 -25.85 -4.86
CA ARG A 9 11.69 -25.29 -3.56
C ARG A 9 10.48 -24.51 -3.06
N ILE A 10 9.82 -25.04 -2.04
CA ILE A 10 8.62 -24.47 -1.45
C ILE A 10 9.04 -23.50 -0.34
N ILE A 11 8.70 -22.21 -0.49
CA ILE A 11 8.93 -21.18 0.52
C ILE A 11 7.58 -20.71 1.05
N ASP A 12 7.28 -21.14 2.27
CA ASP A 12 6.02 -20.84 2.98
C ASP A 12 6.30 -20.50 4.46
N PRO A 13 6.67 -19.24 4.74
CA PRO A 13 7.05 -18.84 6.09
C PRO A 13 5.90 -18.90 7.10
N ALA A 14 4.65 -18.90 6.65
CA ALA A 14 3.51 -19.07 7.54
C ALA A 14 3.43 -20.48 8.16
N ASN A 15 4.11 -21.46 7.55
CA ASN A 15 4.18 -22.85 7.98
C ASN A 15 5.63 -23.35 8.18
N ASP A 16 6.57 -22.42 8.40
CA ASP A 16 8.00 -22.68 8.64
C ASP A 16 8.63 -23.61 7.59
N ARG A 17 8.24 -23.46 6.29
CA ARG A 17 8.74 -24.28 5.20
C ARG A 17 9.69 -23.50 4.29
N ASP A 18 10.89 -24.05 4.08
CA ASP A 18 11.83 -23.71 3.02
C ASP A 18 12.55 -25.01 2.63
N GLU A 19 11.94 -25.79 1.77
CA GLU A 19 12.37 -27.16 1.43
C GLU A 19 12.04 -27.51 -0.01
N VAL A 20 12.80 -28.42 -0.61
CA VAL A 20 12.46 -29.03 -1.90
C VAL A 20 11.43 -30.14 -1.65
N GLY A 21 10.29 -30.05 -2.34
CA GLY A 21 9.21 -31.01 -2.16
C GLY A 21 8.14 -30.91 -3.24
N ASP A 22 7.10 -31.71 -3.06
CA ASP A 22 5.94 -31.74 -3.92
C ASP A 22 4.77 -30.99 -3.27
N LEU A 23 3.93 -30.35 -4.08
CA LEU A 23 2.70 -29.71 -3.65
C LEU A 23 1.53 -30.30 -4.43
N TYR A 24 0.44 -30.61 -3.73
CA TYR A 24 -0.75 -31.22 -4.32
C TYR A 24 -1.93 -30.27 -4.28
N VAL A 25 -2.66 -30.19 -5.40
CA VAL A 25 -3.84 -29.35 -5.57
C VAL A 25 -5.01 -30.20 -6.03
N GLU A 26 -6.15 -30.08 -5.36
CA GLU A 26 -7.40 -30.69 -5.77
C GLU A 26 -8.56 -29.71 -5.59
N ASN A 27 -9.41 -29.57 -6.62
CA ASN A 27 -10.58 -28.70 -6.61
C ASN A 27 -10.27 -27.24 -6.22
N GLY A 28 -9.12 -26.70 -6.70
CA GLY A 28 -8.68 -25.32 -6.43
C GLY A 28 -8.14 -25.10 -5.02
N ARG A 29 -7.89 -26.16 -4.25
CA ARG A 29 -7.30 -26.07 -2.91
C ARG A 29 -6.06 -26.93 -2.79
N ILE A 30 -5.16 -26.49 -1.94
CA ILE A 30 -3.99 -27.27 -1.56
C ILE A 30 -4.45 -28.44 -0.67
N VAL A 31 -3.95 -29.62 -0.95
CA VAL A 31 -4.27 -30.83 -0.19
C VAL A 31 -2.99 -31.52 0.29
N ALA A 32 -3.09 -32.31 1.34
CA ALA A 32 -2.03 -33.21 1.76
C ALA A 32 -1.77 -34.26 0.64
N LYS A 33 -0.58 -34.83 0.59
CA LYS A 33 -0.27 -35.93 -0.33
C LYS A 33 -1.30 -37.05 -0.18
N PRO A 34 -2.06 -37.36 -1.23
CA PRO A 34 -3.08 -38.43 -1.15
C PRO A 34 -2.44 -39.84 -1.08
N ASP A 35 -2.90 -40.65 -0.17
CA ASP A 35 -2.45 -42.04 -0.07
C ASP A 35 -2.98 -42.89 -1.24
N GLY A 36 -2.07 -43.56 -1.94
CA GLY A 36 -2.41 -44.56 -2.97
C GLY A 36 -3.12 -44.04 -4.20
N ARG A 37 -3.13 -42.70 -4.41
CA ARG A 37 -3.71 -42.08 -5.60
C ARG A 37 -2.63 -41.34 -6.40
N GLU A 38 -2.54 -41.68 -7.68
CA GLU A 38 -1.68 -40.98 -8.62
C GLU A 38 -2.31 -39.64 -9.06
N PRO A 39 -1.50 -38.58 -9.26
CA PRO A 39 -1.98 -37.32 -9.80
C PRO A 39 -2.52 -37.48 -11.22
N ASP A 40 -3.62 -36.76 -11.52
CA ASP A 40 -4.17 -36.70 -12.88
C ASP A 40 -3.27 -35.85 -13.80
N GLU A 41 -2.54 -34.89 -13.23
CA GLU A 41 -1.63 -33.99 -13.94
C GLU A 41 -0.39 -33.68 -13.08
N VAL A 42 0.81 -33.67 -13.70
CA VAL A 42 2.09 -33.40 -13.04
C VAL A 42 2.82 -32.29 -13.78
N HIS A 43 3.10 -31.20 -13.04
CA HIS A 43 3.98 -30.11 -13.49
C HIS A 43 5.35 -30.28 -12.83
N ASP A 44 6.39 -30.49 -13.60
CA ASP A 44 7.77 -30.52 -13.11
C ASP A 44 8.22 -29.06 -12.88
N VAL A 45 8.41 -28.70 -11.61
CA VAL A 45 8.90 -27.40 -11.14
C VAL A 45 10.26 -27.54 -10.43
N SER A 46 11.00 -28.59 -10.74
CA SER A 46 12.35 -28.81 -10.19
C SER A 46 13.27 -27.64 -10.53
N GLY A 47 14.02 -27.17 -9.54
CA GLY A 47 14.90 -26.00 -9.67
C GLY A 47 14.16 -24.64 -9.71
N LYS A 48 12.84 -24.64 -9.51
CA LYS A 48 12.05 -23.42 -9.40
C LYS A 48 11.63 -23.15 -7.95
N ILE A 49 11.32 -21.90 -7.67
CA ILE A 49 10.78 -21.46 -6.37
C ILE A 49 9.26 -21.46 -6.45
N VAL A 50 8.60 -22.09 -5.46
CA VAL A 50 7.15 -22.17 -5.33
C VAL A 50 6.73 -21.41 -4.07
N MET A 51 5.87 -20.42 -4.24
CA MET A 51 5.32 -19.62 -3.15
C MET A 51 3.81 -19.49 -3.29
N ALA A 52 3.12 -19.12 -2.21
CA ALA A 52 1.74 -18.65 -2.31
C ALA A 52 1.66 -17.42 -3.24
N GLY A 53 0.52 -17.19 -3.84
CA GLY A 53 0.26 -15.97 -4.60
C GLY A 53 0.44 -14.72 -3.73
N ALA A 54 1.06 -13.70 -4.29
CA ALA A 54 1.31 -12.47 -3.56
C ALA A 54 0.05 -11.61 -3.45
N ILE A 55 0.01 -10.78 -2.40
CA ILE A 55 -1.11 -9.91 -2.05
C ILE A 55 -0.60 -8.47 -1.95
N ASP A 56 -1.17 -7.57 -2.73
CA ASP A 56 -0.93 -6.14 -2.63
C ASP A 56 -2.05 -5.49 -1.81
N VAL A 57 -1.71 -4.94 -0.67
CA VAL A 57 -2.69 -4.33 0.26
C VAL A 57 -3.02 -2.89 -0.08
N HIS A 58 -2.28 -2.27 -1.04
CA HIS A 58 -2.37 -0.85 -1.29
C HIS A 58 -2.00 -0.49 -2.74
N SER A 59 -2.97 -0.59 -3.64
CA SER A 59 -2.79 -0.22 -5.05
C SER A 59 -4.05 0.40 -5.63
N HIS A 60 -3.93 1.63 -6.15
CA HIS A 60 -5.07 2.32 -6.77
C HIS A 60 -5.33 1.77 -8.17
N ILE A 61 -6.26 0.85 -8.27
CA ILE A 61 -6.57 0.08 -9.49
C ILE A 61 -7.98 0.33 -10.05
N ALA A 62 -8.86 0.93 -9.25
CA ALA A 62 -10.27 1.13 -9.62
C ALA A 62 -10.87 2.40 -8.98
N GLY A 63 -12.01 2.82 -9.50
CA GLY A 63 -12.81 3.92 -8.98
C GLY A 63 -12.50 5.28 -9.59
N THR A 64 -13.27 6.28 -9.20
CA THR A 64 -13.31 7.61 -9.81
C THR A 64 -11.94 8.27 -9.87
N ASN A 65 -11.13 8.17 -8.82
CA ASN A 65 -9.81 8.80 -8.75
C ASN A 65 -8.86 8.20 -9.79
N VAL A 66 -8.88 6.89 -9.97
CA VAL A 66 -8.08 6.18 -10.97
C VAL A 66 -8.55 6.53 -12.38
N THR A 67 -9.85 6.61 -12.60
CA THR A 67 -10.44 7.06 -13.87
C THR A 67 -10.04 8.48 -14.22
N LEU A 68 -10.04 9.41 -13.25
CA LEU A 68 -9.51 10.77 -13.46
C LEU A 68 -8.02 10.75 -13.83
N GLY A 69 -7.23 9.86 -13.22
CA GLY A 69 -5.83 9.67 -13.57
C GLY A 69 -5.63 9.26 -15.03
N ARG A 70 -6.40 8.27 -15.49
CA ARG A 70 -6.38 7.81 -16.88
C ARG A 70 -6.78 8.92 -17.85
N GLN A 71 -7.83 9.69 -17.53
CA GLN A 71 -8.31 10.80 -18.36
C GLN A 71 -7.32 11.96 -18.41
N LEU A 72 -6.60 12.22 -17.32
CA LEU A 72 -5.63 13.31 -17.24
C LEU A 72 -4.36 13.05 -18.07
N MET A 73 -4.04 11.77 -18.33
CA MET A 73 -2.80 11.36 -19.00
C MET A 73 -3.06 10.50 -20.26
N PRO A 74 -3.88 10.95 -21.21
CA PRO A 74 -4.21 10.16 -22.39
C PRO A 74 -3.02 9.93 -23.34
N GLU A 75 -1.94 10.72 -23.21
CA GLU A 75 -0.71 10.57 -23.98
C GLU A 75 0.19 9.42 -23.53
N LEU A 76 0.02 8.88 -22.33
CA LEU A 76 0.91 7.84 -21.82
C LEU A 76 0.95 6.56 -22.68
N PRO A 77 -0.16 6.08 -23.26
CA PRO A 77 -0.11 4.95 -24.19
C PRO A 77 0.75 5.24 -25.44
N LEU A 78 0.71 6.47 -25.95
CA LEU A 78 1.50 6.89 -27.11
C LEU A 78 3.00 6.93 -26.79
N LEU A 79 3.37 7.48 -25.65
CA LEU A 79 4.76 7.53 -25.20
C LEU A 79 5.35 6.14 -24.98
N ALA A 80 4.55 5.20 -24.49
CA ALA A 80 4.96 3.81 -24.35
C ALA A 80 5.21 3.15 -25.71
N ALA A 81 4.36 3.43 -26.71
CA ALA A 81 4.51 2.92 -28.09
C ALA A 81 5.77 3.47 -28.78
N GLU A 82 6.09 4.75 -28.60
CA GLU A 82 7.31 5.38 -29.12
C GLU A 82 8.58 4.77 -28.52
N GLY A 83 8.54 4.33 -27.28
CA GLY A 83 9.62 3.61 -26.61
C GLY A 83 9.80 2.15 -27.02
N GLY A 84 9.06 1.67 -28.03
CA GLY A 84 9.12 0.28 -28.51
C GLY A 84 8.44 -0.73 -27.58
N GLN A 85 7.70 -0.26 -26.58
CA GLN A 85 6.85 -1.10 -25.75
C GLN A 85 5.58 -1.49 -26.51
N PRO A 86 5.03 -2.72 -26.28
CA PRO A 86 3.76 -3.08 -26.88
C PRO A 86 2.69 -2.04 -26.52
N ILE A 87 1.75 -1.80 -27.44
CA ILE A 87 0.60 -0.89 -27.25
C ILE A 87 -0.33 -1.48 -26.17
N LEU A 88 0.15 -1.52 -24.96
CA LEU A 88 -0.67 -1.75 -23.78
C LEU A 88 -1.03 -0.39 -23.19
N PRO A 89 -2.18 -0.29 -22.50
CA PRO A 89 -2.52 0.93 -21.79
C PRO A 89 -1.35 1.42 -20.93
N SER A 90 -1.26 2.73 -20.77
CA SER A 90 -0.18 3.39 -20.02
C SER A 90 0.21 2.64 -18.76
N PRO A 91 1.50 2.45 -18.51
CA PRO A 91 1.96 1.89 -17.24
C PRO A 91 1.47 2.69 -16.01
N ALA A 92 1.29 4.02 -16.12
CA ALA A 92 0.88 4.86 -14.98
C ALA A 92 -0.63 4.84 -14.71
N ALA A 93 -1.45 4.41 -15.66
CA ALA A 93 -2.90 4.37 -15.50
C ALA A 93 -3.49 3.23 -16.33
N TRP A 94 -3.07 2.00 -16.06
CA TRP A 94 -3.54 0.81 -16.77
C TRP A 94 -5.06 0.63 -16.64
N GLY A 95 -5.67 0.20 -17.71
CA GLY A 95 -7.05 -0.26 -17.69
C GLY A 95 -7.18 -1.55 -16.88
N SER A 96 -8.38 -1.82 -16.36
CA SER A 96 -8.67 -2.94 -15.47
C SER A 96 -8.17 -4.28 -16.02
N TYR A 97 -8.36 -4.53 -17.31
CA TYR A 97 -7.91 -5.78 -17.96
C TYR A 97 -6.38 -5.97 -17.90
N ALA A 98 -5.61 -4.94 -18.26
CA ALA A 98 -4.16 -5.01 -18.25
C ALA A 98 -3.61 -5.12 -16.82
N THR A 99 -4.27 -4.50 -15.85
CA THR A 99 -3.90 -4.58 -14.43
C THR A 99 -3.87 -6.03 -13.95
N GLY A 100 -4.95 -6.80 -14.18
CA GLY A 100 -5.01 -8.20 -13.76
C GLY A 100 -3.92 -9.06 -14.37
N ILE A 101 -3.69 -8.93 -15.70
CA ILE A 101 -2.65 -9.70 -16.38
C ILE A 101 -1.26 -9.38 -15.81
N ARG A 102 -0.93 -8.09 -15.63
CA ARG A 102 0.40 -7.68 -15.17
C ARG A 102 0.67 -8.08 -13.73
N TYR A 103 -0.32 -8.01 -12.86
CA TYR A 103 -0.18 -8.56 -11.50
C TYR A 103 0.04 -10.07 -11.50
N ALA A 104 -0.75 -10.80 -12.30
CA ALA A 104 -0.60 -12.24 -12.43
C ALA A 104 0.78 -12.65 -12.99
N GLU A 105 1.32 -11.93 -13.99
CA GLU A 105 2.67 -12.14 -14.52
C GLU A 105 3.77 -12.01 -13.47
N MET A 106 3.56 -11.19 -12.43
CA MET A 106 4.48 -11.04 -11.30
C MET A 106 4.21 -12.02 -10.14
N GLY A 107 3.19 -12.89 -10.28
CA GLY A 107 2.80 -13.85 -9.24
C GLY A 107 1.94 -13.26 -8.12
N TYR A 108 1.30 -12.11 -8.35
CA TYR A 108 0.28 -11.57 -7.46
C TYR A 108 -1.08 -12.14 -7.83
N THR A 109 -1.82 -12.56 -6.83
CA THR A 109 -3.16 -13.17 -7.00
C THR A 109 -4.26 -12.39 -6.30
N THR A 110 -3.91 -11.42 -5.45
CA THR A 110 -4.88 -10.58 -4.73
C THR A 110 -4.39 -9.15 -4.66
N VAL A 111 -5.27 -8.17 -4.94
CA VAL A 111 -4.94 -6.73 -4.90
C VAL A 111 -6.09 -5.94 -4.26
N ILE A 112 -5.74 -5.01 -3.37
CA ILE A 112 -6.71 -4.19 -2.64
C ILE A 112 -6.65 -2.75 -3.14
N GLU A 113 -7.80 -2.23 -3.61
CA GLU A 113 -8.02 -0.80 -3.84
C GLU A 113 -8.18 -0.09 -2.49
N PRO A 114 -7.26 0.80 -2.09
CA PRO A 114 -7.23 1.31 -0.71
C PRO A 114 -8.15 2.51 -0.47
N ALA A 115 -8.84 3.06 -1.47
CA ALA A 115 -9.47 4.38 -1.34
C ALA A 115 -10.78 4.53 -2.12
N MET A 116 -11.72 3.64 -1.88
CA MET A 116 -13.05 3.69 -2.49
C MET A 116 -13.91 4.78 -1.82
N ILE A 117 -14.41 5.73 -2.60
CA ILE A 117 -15.34 6.75 -2.14
C ILE A 117 -16.73 6.08 -1.94
N PRO A 118 -17.41 6.24 -0.77
CA PRO A 118 -18.64 5.52 -0.46
C PRO A 118 -19.72 5.63 -1.53
N THR A 119 -19.99 6.84 -2.01
CA THR A 119 -21.02 7.11 -3.04
C THR A 119 -20.65 6.64 -4.44
N HIS A 120 -19.37 6.37 -4.69
CA HIS A 120 -18.86 5.84 -5.96
C HIS A 120 -18.50 4.35 -5.86
N ALA A 121 -19.00 3.65 -4.84
CA ALA A 121 -18.67 2.24 -4.63
C ALA A 121 -19.13 1.36 -5.79
N ILE A 122 -20.28 1.69 -6.43
CA ILE A 122 -20.79 0.95 -7.58
C ILE A 122 -19.81 1.00 -8.76
N GLU A 123 -19.29 2.18 -9.09
CA GLU A 123 -18.31 2.37 -10.17
C GLU A 123 -17.01 1.64 -9.85
N ALA A 124 -16.54 1.75 -8.61
CA ALA A 124 -15.33 1.06 -8.19
C ALA A 124 -15.48 -0.46 -8.32
N HIS A 125 -16.58 -1.03 -7.86
CA HIS A 125 -16.84 -2.47 -8.00
C HIS A 125 -17.03 -2.91 -9.46
N ALA A 126 -17.64 -2.08 -10.31
CA ALA A 126 -17.75 -2.38 -11.74
C ALA A 126 -16.35 -2.46 -12.41
N GLU A 127 -15.43 -1.56 -12.05
CA GLU A 127 -14.04 -1.63 -12.52
C GLU A 127 -13.27 -2.80 -11.93
N LEU A 128 -13.42 -3.08 -10.62
CA LEU A 128 -12.81 -4.23 -9.97
C LEU A 128 -13.26 -5.55 -10.61
N ALA A 129 -14.56 -5.69 -10.91
CA ALA A 129 -15.11 -6.88 -11.58
C ALA A 129 -14.59 -7.07 -13.01
N ALA A 130 -14.06 -6.03 -13.65
CA ALA A 130 -13.46 -6.11 -14.97
C ALA A 130 -11.95 -6.50 -14.94
N ILE A 131 -11.35 -6.63 -13.77
CA ILE A 131 -9.96 -7.08 -13.60
C ILE A 131 -9.92 -8.61 -13.66
N PRO A 132 -9.27 -9.22 -14.67
CA PRO A 132 -9.24 -10.67 -14.82
C PRO A 132 -8.15 -11.32 -13.95
N ILE A 133 -8.26 -12.62 -13.74
CA ILE A 133 -7.25 -13.54 -13.19
C ILE A 133 -7.05 -13.41 -11.67
N ILE A 134 -6.93 -12.19 -11.16
CA ILE A 134 -6.63 -11.95 -9.74
C ILE A 134 -7.89 -11.64 -8.94
N ASP A 135 -7.86 -11.92 -7.64
CA ASP A 135 -8.89 -11.48 -6.71
C ASP A 135 -8.69 -10.01 -6.33
N VAL A 136 -9.80 -9.31 -6.14
CA VAL A 136 -9.77 -7.87 -5.84
C VAL A 136 -10.79 -7.52 -4.76
N ALA A 137 -10.46 -6.50 -3.95
CA ALA A 137 -11.38 -5.91 -2.98
C ALA A 137 -11.09 -4.42 -2.82
N GLY A 138 -11.93 -3.70 -2.07
CA GLY A 138 -11.71 -2.28 -1.80
C GLY A 138 -11.86 -1.94 -0.33
N LEU A 139 -11.15 -0.89 0.12
CA LEU A 139 -11.35 -0.24 1.41
C LEU A 139 -12.15 1.04 1.20
N VAL A 140 -13.12 1.32 2.08
CA VAL A 140 -13.97 2.50 1.95
C VAL A 140 -13.45 3.66 2.82
N ILE A 141 -13.48 4.88 2.28
CA ILE A 141 -13.02 6.09 2.97
C ILE A 141 -14.11 6.60 3.93
N LEU A 142 -13.73 6.88 5.18
CA LEU A 142 -14.54 7.60 6.17
C LEU A 142 -13.65 8.52 7.04
N GLY A 143 -14.28 9.41 7.81
CA GLY A 143 -13.63 10.24 8.82
C GLY A 143 -13.44 11.70 8.41
N ASN A 144 -13.87 12.10 7.19
CA ASN A 144 -13.94 13.50 6.76
C ASN A 144 -15.35 13.91 6.33
N ASP A 145 -16.29 12.99 6.34
CA ASP A 145 -17.68 13.27 5.94
C ASP A 145 -18.43 14.00 7.06
N ASP A 146 -19.38 14.83 6.64
CA ASP A 146 -20.14 15.70 7.54
C ASP A 146 -20.90 14.92 8.61
N TYR A 147 -21.34 13.70 8.31
CA TYR A 147 -22.11 12.90 9.26
C TYR A 147 -21.22 12.38 10.39
N SER A 148 -20.08 11.78 10.07
CA SER A 148 -19.10 11.36 11.07
C SER A 148 -18.64 12.52 11.94
N LEU A 149 -18.24 13.64 11.31
CA LEU A 149 -17.77 14.83 12.02
C LEU A 149 -18.89 15.42 12.91
N GLY A 150 -20.13 15.41 12.45
CA GLY A 150 -21.31 15.83 13.22
C GLY A 150 -21.56 14.97 14.46
N LEU A 151 -21.42 13.64 14.35
CA LEU A 151 -21.52 12.73 15.48
C LEU A 151 -20.41 13.00 16.51
N LEU A 152 -19.18 13.17 16.05
CA LEU A 152 -18.05 13.47 16.94
C LEU A 152 -18.21 14.80 17.66
N ARG A 153 -18.64 15.86 16.95
CA ARG A 153 -18.97 17.17 17.53
C ARG A 153 -19.97 17.07 18.67
N ASN A 154 -20.96 16.20 18.56
CA ASN A 154 -22.01 15.98 19.53
C ASN A 154 -21.61 15.02 20.67
N GLY A 155 -20.31 14.69 20.79
CA GLY A 155 -19.79 13.81 21.82
C GLY A 155 -20.13 12.33 21.63
N LYS A 156 -20.52 11.93 20.41
CA LYS A 156 -20.94 10.56 20.07
C LYS A 156 -19.81 9.68 19.53
N ALA A 157 -18.54 9.99 19.82
CA ALA A 157 -17.38 9.23 19.35
C ALA A 157 -17.39 7.74 19.71
N LYS A 158 -18.04 7.38 20.82
CA LYS A 158 -18.17 5.99 21.31
C LYS A 158 -19.64 5.53 21.29
N SER A 159 -20.48 6.15 20.49
CA SER A 159 -21.90 5.82 20.41
C SER A 159 -22.17 4.65 19.46
N ASP A 160 -23.26 3.92 19.74
CA ASP A 160 -23.77 2.92 18.80
C ASP A 160 -24.10 3.54 17.45
N GLU A 161 -24.51 4.82 17.42
CA GLU A 161 -24.85 5.53 16.18
C GLU A 161 -23.66 5.69 15.25
N LEU A 162 -22.45 5.99 15.76
CA LEU A 162 -21.23 6.03 14.94
C LEU A 162 -20.84 4.62 14.47
N LYS A 163 -20.90 3.64 15.37
CA LYS A 163 -20.62 2.24 15.06
C LYS A 163 -21.59 1.71 13.97
N ASP A 164 -22.88 1.99 14.11
CA ASP A 164 -23.91 1.59 13.13
C ASP A 164 -23.66 2.26 11.77
N TYR A 165 -23.23 3.52 11.75
CA TYR A 165 -22.89 4.22 10.52
C TYR A 165 -21.66 3.60 9.83
N VAL A 166 -20.64 3.26 10.57
CA VAL A 166 -19.45 2.54 10.04
C VAL A 166 -19.87 1.17 9.49
N ALA A 167 -20.67 0.40 10.24
CA ALA A 167 -21.19 -0.90 9.81
C ALA A 167 -22.03 -0.79 8.55
N TRP A 168 -22.92 0.21 8.50
CA TRP A 168 -23.75 0.48 7.32
C TRP A 168 -22.89 0.80 6.11
N THR A 169 -21.90 1.68 6.25
CA THR A 169 -21.01 2.08 5.16
C THR A 169 -20.22 0.88 4.62
N LEU A 170 -19.60 0.08 5.50
CA LEU A 170 -18.88 -1.14 5.10
C LEU A 170 -19.79 -2.12 4.35
N SER A 171 -21.00 -2.36 4.88
CA SER A 171 -21.95 -3.30 4.28
C SER A 171 -22.48 -2.84 2.92
N HIS A 172 -22.85 -1.56 2.78
CA HIS A 172 -23.45 -1.02 1.56
C HIS A 172 -22.42 -0.79 0.46
N SER A 173 -21.20 -0.36 0.83
CA SER A 173 -20.08 -0.23 -0.12
C SER A 173 -19.43 -1.58 -0.45
N LYS A 174 -19.79 -2.69 0.22
CA LYS A 174 -19.11 -3.99 0.08
C LYS A 174 -17.60 -3.92 0.31
N ALA A 175 -17.17 -3.02 1.18
CA ALA A 175 -15.77 -2.83 1.47
C ALA A 175 -15.24 -3.90 2.43
N LEU A 176 -13.96 -4.28 2.24
CA LEU A 176 -13.24 -5.22 3.10
C LEU A 176 -12.85 -4.58 4.45
N GLY A 177 -12.67 -3.27 4.46
CA GLY A 177 -12.25 -2.52 5.65
C GLY A 177 -12.38 -1.02 5.45
N LEU A 178 -11.95 -0.27 6.48
CA LEU A 178 -12.05 1.17 6.56
C LEU A 178 -10.72 1.86 6.25
N LYS A 179 -10.76 2.89 5.40
CA LYS A 179 -9.67 3.82 5.13
C LYS A 179 -9.95 5.18 5.76
N VAL A 180 -8.98 5.71 6.52
CA VAL A 180 -9.01 7.08 7.04
C VAL A 180 -7.89 7.88 6.36
N ILE A 181 -8.21 9.00 5.73
CA ILE A 181 -7.24 9.79 4.97
C ILE A 181 -7.17 11.20 5.54
N ASN A 182 -6.00 11.61 6.06
CA ASN A 182 -5.75 12.97 6.52
C ASN A 182 -6.95 13.49 7.34
N ALA A 183 -7.22 12.84 8.46
CA ALA A 183 -8.43 13.02 9.26
C ALA A 183 -8.69 14.49 9.59
N GLY A 184 -9.84 15.02 9.17
CA GLY A 184 -10.22 16.43 9.31
C GLY A 184 -9.60 17.37 8.26
N GLY A 185 -8.64 16.89 7.45
CA GLY A 185 -7.88 17.73 6.53
C GLY A 185 -8.69 18.29 5.37
N SER A 186 -9.71 17.57 4.89
CA SER A 186 -10.60 18.07 3.83
C SER A 186 -11.40 19.30 4.29
N GLU A 187 -11.90 19.29 5.52
CA GLU A 187 -12.57 20.44 6.11
C GLU A 187 -11.58 21.58 6.36
N ALA A 188 -10.44 21.29 6.96
CA ALA A 188 -9.39 22.29 7.19
C ALA A 188 -8.95 22.99 5.88
N PHE A 189 -8.94 22.28 4.75
CA PHE A 189 -8.65 22.84 3.44
C PHE A 189 -9.64 23.95 3.04
N LYS A 190 -10.92 23.79 3.32
CA LYS A 190 -11.97 24.80 3.05
C LYS A 190 -11.69 26.13 3.79
N PHE A 191 -11.06 26.05 4.95
CA PHE A 191 -10.63 27.20 5.76
C PHE A 191 -9.19 27.64 5.49
N ASN A 192 -8.66 27.30 4.30
CA ASN A 192 -7.34 27.69 3.84
C ASN A 192 -6.15 27.10 4.63
N ALA A 193 -6.35 26.08 5.44
CA ALA A 193 -5.23 25.34 6.02
C ALA A 193 -4.39 24.66 4.91
N ARG A 194 -3.08 24.50 5.14
CA ARG A 194 -2.15 23.80 4.24
C ARG A 194 -1.28 22.78 4.98
N LYS A 195 -1.38 22.79 6.29
CA LYS A 195 -0.89 21.80 7.24
C LYS A 195 -2.00 21.52 8.23
N PHE A 196 -2.07 20.31 8.73
CA PHE A 196 -3.07 19.92 9.71
C PHE A 196 -2.50 18.79 10.57
N GLY A 197 -2.13 19.12 11.81
CA GLY A 197 -1.55 18.16 12.76
C GLY A 197 -2.61 17.32 13.45
N LEU A 198 -2.14 16.34 14.21
CA LEU A 198 -3.01 15.39 14.91
C LEU A 198 -3.94 16.06 15.94
N ASP A 199 -3.47 17.11 16.59
CA ASP A 199 -4.19 17.85 17.64
C ASP A 199 -4.81 19.16 17.16
N ASP A 200 -4.67 19.47 15.86
CA ASP A 200 -5.36 20.62 15.28
C ASP A 200 -6.88 20.37 15.24
N VAL A 201 -7.63 21.44 15.47
CA VAL A 201 -9.09 21.39 15.55
C VAL A 201 -9.69 21.58 14.16
N VAL A 202 -10.54 20.65 13.76
CA VAL A 202 -11.32 20.75 12.51
C VAL A 202 -12.28 21.94 12.64
N PRO A 203 -12.17 22.95 11.75
CA PRO A 203 -13.07 24.09 11.76
C PRO A 203 -14.54 23.68 11.72
N ASP A 204 -15.40 24.45 12.37
CA ASP A 204 -16.85 24.25 12.52
C ASP A 204 -17.30 23.01 13.31
N TYR A 205 -16.47 21.96 13.37
CA TYR A 205 -16.82 20.73 14.11
C TYR A 205 -16.23 20.69 15.52
N GLY A 206 -15.12 21.37 15.77
CA GLY A 206 -14.50 21.41 17.11
C GLY A 206 -13.89 20.07 17.55
N VAL A 207 -13.65 19.15 16.61
CA VAL A 207 -13.00 17.87 16.84
C VAL A 207 -11.56 17.87 16.34
N THR A 208 -10.69 17.05 16.90
CA THR A 208 -9.30 16.93 16.45
C THR A 208 -9.12 15.74 15.50
N SER A 209 -8.07 15.77 14.67
CA SER A 209 -7.68 14.61 13.87
C SER A 209 -7.46 13.38 14.74
N ARG A 210 -6.84 13.52 15.92
CA ARG A 210 -6.71 12.47 16.94
C ARG A 210 -8.04 11.83 17.28
N GLY A 211 -9.03 12.66 17.63
CA GLY A 211 -10.36 12.20 18.02
C GLY A 211 -11.07 11.43 16.90
N ILE A 212 -10.86 11.83 15.64
CA ILE A 212 -11.40 11.13 14.47
C ILE A 212 -10.75 9.73 14.34
N VAL A 213 -9.42 9.66 14.38
CA VAL A 213 -8.68 8.38 14.24
C VAL A 213 -9.06 7.42 15.37
N GLU A 214 -9.09 7.90 16.63
CA GLU A 214 -9.47 7.09 17.79
C GLU A 214 -10.91 6.56 17.70
N ALA A 215 -11.84 7.39 17.22
CA ALA A 215 -13.24 6.99 17.08
C ALA A 215 -13.43 5.94 15.99
N MET A 216 -12.78 6.10 14.83
CA MET A 216 -12.82 5.12 13.75
C MET A 216 -12.15 3.80 14.15
N GLN A 217 -11.05 3.87 14.89
CA GLN A 217 -10.36 2.70 15.42
C GLN A 217 -11.26 1.92 16.41
N GLN A 218 -11.92 2.64 17.32
CA GLN A 218 -12.85 2.02 18.27
C GLN A 218 -14.03 1.36 17.55
N ALA A 219 -14.63 2.03 16.56
CA ALA A 219 -15.77 1.47 15.82
C ALA A 219 -15.40 0.20 15.04
N VAL A 220 -14.24 0.18 14.39
CA VAL A 220 -13.73 -1.00 13.65
C VAL A 220 -13.47 -2.18 14.61
N GLU A 221 -12.86 -1.91 15.77
CA GLU A 221 -12.61 -2.92 16.81
C GLU A 221 -13.92 -3.49 17.38
N ASP A 222 -14.88 -2.64 17.73
CA ASP A 222 -16.18 -3.04 18.28
C ASP A 222 -17.01 -3.86 17.28
N LEU A 223 -16.83 -3.63 15.99
CA LEU A 223 -17.48 -4.38 14.92
C LEU A 223 -16.78 -5.71 14.59
N GLY A 224 -15.59 -5.93 15.15
CA GLY A 224 -14.81 -7.13 14.87
C GLY A 224 -14.35 -7.25 13.42
N VAL A 225 -14.15 -6.12 12.73
CA VAL A 225 -13.60 -6.12 11.36
C VAL A 225 -12.15 -6.57 11.42
N PRO A 226 -11.74 -7.63 10.69
CA PRO A 226 -10.40 -8.20 10.79
C PRO A 226 -9.29 -7.22 10.41
N HIS A 227 -9.51 -6.42 9.35
CA HIS A 227 -8.57 -5.40 8.91
C HIS A 227 -8.68 -4.16 9.81
N PRO A 228 -7.61 -3.76 10.53
CA PRO A 228 -7.64 -2.54 11.34
C PRO A 228 -7.81 -1.31 10.45
N PRO A 229 -8.16 -0.13 11.01
CA PRO A 229 -8.23 1.08 10.20
C PRO A 229 -6.93 1.31 9.43
N HIS A 230 -7.06 1.53 8.13
CA HIS A 230 -5.98 1.78 7.19
C HIS A 230 -5.75 3.28 7.10
N VAL A 231 -4.77 3.80 7.84
CA VAL A 231 -4.64 5.24 8.09
C VAL A 231 -3.57 5.89 7.23
N HIS A 232 -3.98 6.83 6.40
CA HIS A 232 -3.14 7.83 5.76
C HIS A 232 -2.99 9.00 6.72
N CYS A 233 -1.82 9.14 7.35
CA CYS A 233 -1.56 10.15 8.37
C CYS A 233 -1.69 11.59 7.84
N ASN A 234 -1.74 12.54 8.75
CA ASN A 234 -1.72 13.95 8.41
C ASN A 234 -0.31 14.41 8.01
N ASN A 235 -0.20 15.54 7.32
CA ASN A 235 1.07 16.16 6.92
C ASN A 235 1.94 15.32 5.97
N LEU A 236 1.34 14.58 5.04
CA LEU A 236 2.04 13.81 4.00
C LEU A 236 3.10 14.66 3.28
N GLY A 237 4.32 14.15 3.17
CA GLY A 237 5.40 14.74 2.38
C GLY A 237 5.97 16.07 2.92
N ILE A 238 5.68 16.46 4.15
CA ILE A 238 6.20 17.67 4.79
C ILE A 238 7.48 17.33 5.56
N ALA A 239 8.51 18.19 5.49
CA ALA A 239 9.70 18.06 6.32
C ALA A 239 9.33 18.00 7.82
N GLY A 240 9.95 17.10 8.57
CA GLY A 240 9.67 16.88 10.00
C GLY A 240 8.39 16.09 10.30
N ASN A 241 7.70 15.56 9.29
CA ASN A 241 6.42 14.84 9.48
C ASN A 241 6.57 13.47 10.17
N VAL A 242 7.78 12.99 10.34
CA VAL A 242 8.03 11.78 11.14
C VAL A 242 7.43 11.89 12.55
N GLU A 243 7.45 13.06 13.14
CA GLU A 243 6.86 13.28 14.46
C GLU A 243 5.31 13.23 14.42
N THR A 244 4.68 13.58 13.30
CA THR A 244 3.23 13.38 13.12
C THR A 244 2.87 11.90 13.07
N ALA A 245 3.66 11.08 12.38
CA ALA A 245 3.46 9.63 12.33
C ALA A 245 3.69 8.98 13.70
N VAL A 246 4.75 9.37 14.40
CA VAL A 246 5.04 8.88 15.76
C VAL A 246 3.93 9.26 16.74
N ALA A 247 3.47 10.52 16.73
CA ALA A 247 2.35 10.96 17.56
C ALA A 247 1.06 10.18 17.26
N THR A 248 0.82 9.84 15.98
CA THR A 248 -0.33 9.02 15.59
C THR A 248 -0.21 7.59 16.13
N LEU A 249 1.01 6.99 16.09
CA LEU A 249 1.29 5.69 16.71
C LEU A 249 1.00 5.71 18.23
N GLU A 250 1.47 6.74 18.92
CA GLU A 250 1.26 6.89 20.37
C GLU A 250 -0.22 7.06 20.72
N ALA A 251 -0.99 7.76 19.86
CA ALA A 251 -2.42 7.97 20.05
C ALA A 251 -3.24 6.68 19.96
N THR A 252 -2.73 5.62 19.36
CA THR A 252 -3.46 4.33 19.24
C THR A 252 -3.75 3.66 20.57
N GLN A 253 -3.02 4.02 21.62
CA GLN A 253 -3.15 3.41 22.96
C GLN A 253 -3.11 1.88 22.96
N GLY A 254 -2.31 1.30 22.04
CA GLY A 254 -2.14 -0.15 21.90
C GLY A 254 -3.22 -0.86 21.07
N ARG A 255 -4.19 -0.15 20.49
CA ARG A 255 -5.17 -0.73 19.58
C ARG A 255 -4.57 -1.01 18.20
N PRO A 256 -5.05 -2.04 17.49
CA PRO A 256 -4.58 -2.34 16.15
C PRO A 256 -4.77 -1.16 15.19
N ILE A 257 -3.75 -0.92 14.36
CA ILE A 257 -3.76 0.11 13.31
C ILE A 257 -2.85 -0.33 12.15
N HIS A 258 -3.21 0.08 10.94
CA HIS A 258 -2.34 -0.07 9.78
C HIS A 258 -2.03 1.31 9.18
N PHE A 259 -0.75 1.64 9.05
CA PHE A 259 -0.30 2.89 8.43
C PHE A 259 -0.02 2.70 6.95
N ALA A 260 -0.74 3.45 6.13
CA ALA A 260 -0.59 3.46 4.69
C ALA A 260 0.70 4.16 4.26
N HIS A 261 1.36 3.64 3.23
CA HIS A 261 2.49 4.25 2.51
C HIS A 261 3.41 5.08 3.42
N ILE A 262 3.86 4.45 4.50
CA ILE A 262 4.50 5.12 5.64
C ILE A 262 5.77 5.89 5.27
N GLN A 263 6.42 5.56 4.15
CA GLN A 263 7.61 6.28 3.70
C GLN A 263 7.35 7.76 3.43
N PHE A 264 6.12 8.15 3.06
CA PHE A 264 5.75 9.56 2.87
C PHE A 264 5.64 10.35 4.19
N TYR A 265 5.83 9.68 5.32
CA TYR A 265 5.91 10.23 6.67
C TYR A 265 7.27 9.97 7.34
N GLY A 266 8.21 9.43 6.61
CA GLY A 266 9.56 9.16 7.10
C GLY A 266 10.52 10.35 6.92
N TYR A 267 10.06 11.60 7.04
CA TYR A 267 10.87 12.78 6.77
C TYR A 267 11.24 13.52 8.05
N GLY A 268 12.57 13.69 8.27
CA GLY A 268 13.16 14.65 9.21
C GLY A 268 13.28 16.04 8.57
N ASP A 269 13.68 17.02 9.35
CA ASP A 269 13.88 18.42 8.94
C ASP A 269 15.32 18.92 9.17
N GLU A 270 16.24 17.98 9.43
CA GLU A 270 17.64 18.30 9.68
C GLU A 270 18.43 18.57 8.40
N GLY A 271 19.66 19.05 8.58
CA GLY A 271 20.62 19.30 7.51
C GLY A 271 20.41 20.62 6.78
N GLU A 272 21.34 20.95 5.90
CA GLU A 272 21.37 22.23 5.17
C GLU A 272 20.13 22.51 4.32
N LYS A 273 19.45 21.45 3.87
CA LYS A 273 18.25 21.57 3.03
C LYS A 273 16.95 21.50 3.83
N GLY A 274 17.01 21.36 5.16
CA GLY A 274 15.85 21.24 6.02
C GLY A 274 14.96 20.04 5.62
N PHE A 275 15.57 18.94 5.14
CA PHE A 275 14.88 17.71 4.75
C PHE A 275 15.87 16.53 4.80
N SER A 276 15.56 15.54 5.62
CA SER A 276 16.43 14.39 5.89
C SER A 276 15.62 13.10 6.01
N SER A 277 16.32 11.95 6.13
CA SER A 277 15.66 10.70 6.46
C SER A 277 15.29 10.64 7.94
N GLY A 278 14.01 10.56 8.23
CA GLY A 278 13.44 10.20 9.53
C GLY A 278 13.17 8.70 9.69
N ALA A 279 13.57 7.85 8.73
CA ALA A 279 13.28 6.41 8.78
C ALA A 279 13.78 5.71 10.05
N PRO A 280 14.98 6.01 10.61
CA PRO A 280 15.40 5.40 11.86
C PRO A 280 14.48 5.75 13.02
N ARG A 281 14.08 7.02 13.16
CA ARG A 281 13.15 7.48 14.19
C ARG A 281 11.76 6.85 14.04
N LEU A 282 11.28 6.76 12.80
CA LEU A 282 10.01 6.13 12.47
C LEU A 282 10.02 4.65 12.83
N MET A 283 11.06 3.92 12.39
CA MET A 283 11.14 2.47 12.60
C MET A 283 11.41 2.10 14.05
N GLU A 284 12.13 2.93 14.82
CA GLU A 284 12.21 2.78 16.27
C GLU A 284 10.80 2.78 16.90
N ALA A 285 9.96 3.73 16.51
CA ALA A 285 8.59 3.81 17.00
C ALA A 285 7.73 2.63 16.53
N VAL A 286 7.78 2.25 15.26
CA VAL A 286 7.06 1.10 14.71
C VAL A 286 7.52 -0.20 15.39
N ASN A 287 8.82 -0.42 15.58
CA ASN A 287 9.35 -1.61 16.23
C ASN A 287 8.90 -1.72 17.69
N LYS A 288 8.73 -0.60 18.38
CA LYS A 288 8.23 -0.53 19.76
C LYS A 288 6.72 -0.81 19.84
N HIS A 289 5.91 -0.26 18.95
CA HIS A 289 4.45 -0.37 18.97
C HIS A 289 3.97 -1.64 18.24
N LYS A 290 3.87 -2.76 18.97
CA LYS A 290 3.55 -4.09 18.41
C LYS A 290 2.12 -4.22 17.83
N ASN A 291 1.24 -3.27 18.13
CA ASN A 291 -0.12 -3.15 17.59
C ASN A 291 -0.19 -2.54 16.19
N ALA A 292 0.93 -1.99 15.70
CA ALA A 292 0.96 -1.32 14.41
C ALA A 292 1.58 -2.19 13.30
N THR A 293 0.96 -2.13 12.14
CA THR A 293 1.53 -2.61 10.86
C THR A 293 1.63 -1.43 9.89
N VAL A 294 2.51 -1.52 8.91
CA VAL A 294 2.72 -0.48 7.91
C VAL A 294 2.85 -1.07 6.51
N ASP A 295 2.35 -0.41 5.48
CA ASP A 295 2.83 -0.59 4.11
C ASP A 295 3.77 0.56 3.73
N VAL A 296 4.73 0.30 2.86
CA VAL A 296 5.82 1.27 2.68
C VAL A 296 5.49 2.36 1.67
N GLY A 297 4.89 2.05 0.54
CA GLY A 297 4.68 3.03 -0.52
C GLY A 297 5.98 3.42 -1.25
N GLN A 298 6.84 2.44 -1.57
CA GLN A 298 8.19 2.66 -2.12
C GLN A 298 8.20 3.54 -3.37
N VAL A 299 8.99 4.63 -3.33
CA VAL A 299 9.23 5.49 -4.49
C VAL A 299 10.28 4.88 -5.43
N MET A 300 9.99 4.91 -6.75
CA MET A 300 10.96 4.61 -7.81
C MET A 300 11.04 5.76 -8.82
N PHE A 301 12.19 5.91 -9.48
CA PHE A 301 12.37 6.98 -10.47
C PHE A 301 11.60 6.69 -11.75
N GLY A 302 10.97 7.72 -12.30
CA GLY A 302 10.19 7.64 -13.54
C GLY A 302 8.92 8.47 -13.51
N GLN A 303 8.20 8.46 -14.64
CA GLN A 303 6.91 9.09 -14.77
C GLN A 303 5.86 8.28 -14.00
N THR A 304 5.04 8.99 -13.25
CA THR A 304 3.88 8.44 -12.55
C THR A 304 2.76 9.48 -12.48
N ILE A 305 1.70 9.11 -11.81
CA ILE A 305 0.60 10.03 -11.47
C ILE A 305 0.28 9.85 -10.00
N THR A 306 0.20 10.94 -9.26
CA THR A 306 -0.20 10.89 -7.85
C THR A 306 -1.69 11.06 -7.74
N ILE A 307 -2.34 10.14 -7.05
CA ILE A 307 -3.78 10.07 -6.82
C ILE A 307 -3.99 9.98 -5.32
N SER A 308 -4.61 10.97 -4.71
CA SER A 308 -4.78 10.96 -3.26
C SER A 308 -6.08 11.62 -2.82
N GLY A 309 -6.64 11.11 -1.72
CA GLY A 309 -7.67 11.78 -0.94
C GLY A 309 -7.11 12.86 0.00
N ASP A 310 -5.79 13.14 0.00
CA ASP A 310 -5.19 14.27 0.71
C ASP A 310 -5.21 15.53 -0.16
N VAL A 311 -6.32 16.26 -0.10
CA VAL A 311 -6.51 17.48 -0.89
C VAL A 311 -5.50 18.58 -0.53
N LEU A 312 -5.01 18.63 0.72
CA LEU A 312 -4.01 19.59 1.15
C LEU A 312 -2.72 19.44 0.37
N ARG A 313 -2.21 18.22 0.30
CA ARG A 313 -0.94 17.91 -0.37
C ARG A 313 -1.06 17.88 -1.88
N GLN A 314 -2.16 17.36 -2.42
CA GLN A 314 -2.38 17.38 -3.86
C GLN A 314 -2.51 18.80 -4.41
N PHE A 315 -3.17 19.68 -3.69
CA PHE A 315 -3.24 21.10 -4.05
C PHE A 315 -1.84 21.75 -4.05
N ASP A 316 -1.01 21.48 -3.07
CA ASP A 316 0.39 21.95 -3.02
C ASP A 316 1.22 21.34 -4.16
N GLY A 317 1.10 20.04 -4.37
CA GLY A 317 1.82 19.27 -5.38
C GLY A 317 1.54 19.70 -6.83
N ARG A 318 0.40 20.38 -7.11
CA ARG A 318 0.02 20.85 -8.45
C ARG A 318 1.08 21.73 -9.12
N ARG A 319 1.88 22.46 -8.33
CA ARG A 319 2.98 23.30 -8.86
C ARG A 319 4.12 22.48 -9.46
N ALA A 320 4.34 21.26 -8.94
CA ALA A 320 5.34 20.32 -9.39
C ALA A 320 4.82 19.37 -10.49
N ALA A 321 3.53 19.49 -10.88
CA ALA A 321 2.91 18.64 -11.89
C ALA A 321 3.75 18.56 -13.18
N ASN A 322 3.95 17.35 -13.68
CA ASN A 322 4.72 17.10 -14.88
C ASN A 322 4.10 15.94 -15.70
N PRO A 323 3.40 16.18 -16.82
CA PRO A 323 3.13 17.51 -17.43
C PRO A 323 2.25 18.40 -16.54
N LYS A 324 2.15 19.68 -16.90
CA LYS A 324 1.41 20.73 -16.19
C LYS A 324 -0.11 20.55 -16.29
N LYS A 325 -0.60 19.42 -15.81
CA LYS A 325 -2.02 19.08 -15.70
C LYS A 325 -2.32 18.70 -14.27
N TRP A 326 -3.49 19.00 -13.79
CA TRP A 326 -3.93 18.59 -12.46
C TRP A 326 -5.43 18.75 -12.30
N ILE A 327 -6.03 17.93 -11.43
CA ILE A 327 -7.42 18.04 -11.00
C ILE A 327 -7.44 18.04 -9.48
N ILE A 328 -8.17 18.96 -8.90
CA ILE A 328 -8.51 18.97 -7.48
C ILE A 328 -10.02 19.05 -7.38
N SER A 329 -10.63 18.15 -6.66
CA SER A 329 -12.08 18.05 -6.47
C SER A 329 -12.42 17.69 -5.04
N GLN A 330 -13.68 17.82 -4.71
CA GLN A 330 -14.23 17.37 -3.45
C GLN A 330 -15.58 16.70 -3.71
N GLY A 331 -15.78 15.55 -3.10
CA GLY A 331 -17.04 14.82 -3.06
C GLY A 331 -17.36 14.39 -1.65
N GLU A 332 -18.53 14.80 -1.12
CA GLU A 332 -19.09 14.35 0.16
C GLU A 332 -18.11 14.39 1.36
N GLY A 333 -17.50 15.56 1.57
CA GLY A 333 -16.52 15.74 2.64
C GLY A 333 -15.13 15.19 2.34
N ASN A 334 -14.95 14.41 1.28
CA ASN A 334 -13.66 13.86 0.90
C ASN A 334 -13.04 14.67 -0.24
N GLY A 335 -11.91 15.32 0.04
CA GLY A 335 -11.10 15.98 -0.98
C GLY A 335 -10.33 14.94 -1.79
N THR A 336 -10.13 15.25 -3.09
CA THR A 336 -9.37 14.40 -4.01
C THR A 336 -8.50 15.25 -4.90
N GLY A 337 -7.30 14.77 -5.20
CA GLY A 337 -6.40 15.38 -6.16
C GLY A 337 -5.68 14.36 -7.02
N VAL A 338 -5.50 14.72 -8.29
CA VAL A 338 -4.73 13.95 -9.27
C VAL A 338 -3.69 14.85 -9.90
N VAL A 339 -2.41 14.50 -9.74
CA VAL A 339 -1.27 15.30 -10.17
C VAL A 339 -0.24 14.40 -10.86
N PRO A 340 -0.01 14.51 -12.17
CA PRO A 340 1.10 13.82 -12.83
C PRO A 340 2.42 14.23 -12.21
N TYR A 341 3.29 13.27 -11.96
CA TYR A 341 4.57 13.52 -11.34
C TYR A 341 5.68 12.68 -11.97
N ASN A 342 6.89 13.21 -12.01
CA ASN A 342 8.05 12.50 -12.50
C ASN A 342 9.14 12.50 -11.42
N TYR A 343 9.37 11.34 -10.80
CA TYR A 343 10.46 11.16 -9.84
C TYR A 343 11.81 11.15 -10.57
N LYS A 344 12.65 12.15 -10.30
CA LYS A 344 13.91 12.37 -11.00
C LYS A 344 15.10 11.94 -10.12
N LYS A 345 15.93 11.05 -10.64
CA LYS A 345 17.16 10.58 -9.95
C LYS A 345 18.09 11.72 -9.51
N LYS A 346 18.14 12.81 -10.28
CA LYS A 346 18.96 14.01 -9.98
C LYS A 346 18.31 14.99 -9.01
N SER A 347 17.06 14.77 -8.61
CA SER A 347 16.38 15.61 -7.62
C SER A 347 16.79 15.20 -6.22
N PHE A 348 17.24 16.17 -5.39
CA PHE A 348 17.56 15.93 -3.99
C PHE A 348 16.41 15.23 -3.24
N VAL A 349 15.20 15.80 -3.33
CA VAL A 349 14.03 15.27 -2.62
C VAL A 349 13.65 13.87 -3.12
N ASN A 350 13.57 13.68 -4.45
CA ASN A 350 13.15 12.37 -4.98
C ASN A 350 14.17 11.26 -4.69
N ALA A 351 15.46 11.58 -4.73
CA ALA A 351 16.52 10.64 -4.37
C ALA A 351 16.47 10.26 -2.89
N LEU A 352 16.16 11.21 -2.02
CA LEU A 352 15.97 10.95 -0.60
C LEU A 352 14.70 10.13 -0.34
N GLN A 353 13.59 10.43 -1.02
CA GLN A 353 12.36 9.65 -0.93
C GLN A 353 12.58 8.17 -1.32
N TRP A 354 13.33 7.94 -2.39
CA TRP A 354 13.71 6.59 -2.81
C TRP A 354 14.51 5.85 -1.73
N ALA A 355 15.46 6.53 -1.09
CA ALA A 355 16.28 5.93 -0.03
C ALA A 355 15.48 5.61 1.22
N ILE A 356 14.61 6.51 1.66
CA ILE A 356 13.79 6.37 2.88
C ILE A 356 12.91 5.12 2.83
N GLY A 357 12.27 4.82 1.70
CA GLY A 357 11.44 3.62 1.60
C GLY A 357 12.24 2.33 1.77
N LEU A 358 13.44 2.24 1.17
CA LEU A 358 14.34 1.10 1.37
C LEU A 358 14.85 1.01 2.82
N GLU A 359 15.17 2.15 3.45
CA GLU A 359 15.56 2.19 4.86
C GLU A 359 14.47 1.59 5.76
N ILE A 360 13.20 1.91 5.52
CA ILE A 360 12.07 1.41 6.30
C ILE A 360 12.01 -0.12 6.24
N PHE A 361 12.09 -0.73 5.05
CA PHE A 361 12.14 -2.18 4.92
C PHE A 361 13.32 -2.80 5.66
N LEU A 362 14.49 -2.21 5.51
CA LEU A 362 15.73 -2.76 6.03
C LEU A 362 15.92 -2.51 7.55
N LEU A 363 15.23 -1.55 8.15
CA LEU A 363 15.24 -1.27 9.59
C LEU A 363 14.11 -2.00 10.34
N ALA A 364 13.23 -2.71 9.65
CA ALA A 364 12.17 -3.48 10.26
C ALA A 364 12.75 -4.67 11.04
N GLU A 365 12.48 -4.76 12.34
CA GLU A 365 12.88 -5.91 13.17
C GLU A 365 11.99 -7.14 12.91
N ASP A 366 10.72 -6.89 12.60
CA ASP A 366 9.71 -7.93 12.39
C ASP A 366 9.07 -7.75 11.00
N PRO A 367 9.42 -8.60 10.02
CA PRO A 367 8.88 -8.50 8.66
C PRO A 367 7.36 -8.72 8.59
N TRP A 368 6.75 -9.34 9.60
CA TRP A 368 5.30 -9.52 9.67
C TRP A 368 4.51 -8.21 9.87
N ARG A 369 5.21 -7.12 10.16
CA ARG A 369 4.59 -5.82 10.42
C ARG A 369 4.89 -4.76 9.38
N VAL A 370 5.74 -5.07 8.39
CA VAL A 370 6.07 -4.16 7.28
C VAL A 370 5.68 -4.82 5.97
N LEU A 371 4.68 -4.29 5.31
CA LEU A 371 4.11 -4.86 4.10
C LEU A 371 4.64 -4.16 2.86
N PHE A 372 4.75 -4.93 1.78
CA PHE A 372 5.27 -4.43 0.52
C PHE A 372 4.17 -3.75 -0.30
N SER A 373 4.40 -2.50 -0.69
CA SER A 373 3.60 -1.73 -1.63
C SER A 373 4.41 -0.57 -2.21
N THR A 374 3.99 -0.05 -3.36
CA THR A 374 4.45 1.24 -3.89
C THR A 374 3.37 2.31 -3.80
N ASP A 375 2.22 2.01 -3.19
CA ASP A 375 1.06 2.89 -3.25
C ASP A 375 0.76 3.26 -4.72
N HIS A 376 0.75 2.22 -5.60
CA HIS A 376 0.58 2.42 -7.04
C HIS A 376 -0.63 3.33 -7.33
N PRO A 377 -0.49 4.36 -8.18
CA PRO A 377 0.71 4.77 -8.89
C PRO A 377 1.56 5.82 -8.16
N ASN A 378 1.24 6.18 -6.91
CA ASN A 378 1.80 7.33 -6.19
C ASN A 378 3.32 7.27 -6.01
N GLY A 379 3.87 6.23 -5.41
CA GLY A 379 5.30 6.06 -5.21
C GLY A 379 5.99 5.51 -6.46
N ALA A 380 5.38 4.50 -7.05
CA ALA A 380 5.84 3.89 -8.30
C ALA A 380 4.74 3.04 -8.94
N LEU A 381 4.96 2.68 -10.20
CA LEU A 381 4.13 1.69 -10.88
C LEU A 381 4.40 0.30 -10.30
N PHE A 382 3.37 -0.49 -10.05
CA PHE A 382 3.52 -1.83 -9.49
C PHE A 382 4.42 -2.74 -10.33
N VAL A 383 4.54 -2.54 -11.62
CA VAL A 383 5.47 -3.28 -12.51
C VAL A 383 6.94 -3.12 -12.13
N ARG A 384 7.27 -2.20 -11.23
CA ARG A 384 8.62 -1.99 -10.71
C ARG A 384 8.93 -2.89 -9.50
N TYR A 385 8.01 -3.73 -9.04
CA TYR A 385 8.21 -4.60 -7.88
C TYR A 385 9.45 -5.50 -7.97
N PRO A 386 9.74 -6.17 -9.10
CA PRO A 386 10.95 -6.98 -9.22
C PRO A 386 12.25 -6.19 -8.99
N GLU A 387 12.32 -4.95 -9.48
CA GLU A 387 13.48 -4.08 -9.24
C GLU A 387 13.64 -3.72 -7.76
N ILE A 388 12.54 -3.47 -7.07
CA ILE A 388 12.57 -3.16 -5.65
C ILE A 388 13.00 -4.39 -4.84
N PHE A 389 12.52 -5.58 -5.20
CA PHE A 389 12.97 -6.83 -4.57
C PHE A 389 14.48 -7.01 -4.73
N HIS A 390 15.02 -6.78 -5.93
CA HIS A 390 16.44 -6.84 -6.16
C HIS A 390 17.20 -5.85 -5.26
N LEU A 391 16.74 -4.61 -5.14
CA LEU A 391 17.32 -3.62 -4.24
C LEU A 391 17.27 -4.01 -2.75
N LEU A 392 16.25 -4.75 -2.33
CA LEU A 392 16.11 -5.23 -0.96
C LEU A 392 17.01 -6.43 -0.65
N MET A 393 17.28 -7.28 -1.65
CA MET A 393 18.03 -8.52 -1.52
C MET A 393 19.50 -8.39 -1.86
N ASP A 394 19.91 -7.35 -2.58
CA ASP A 394 21.29 -7.17 -3.08
C ASP A 394 21.82 -5.79 -2.66
N ARG A 395 22.76 -5.82 -1.71
CA ARG A 395 23.43 -4.62 -1.19
C ARG A 395 24.30 -3.94 -2.25
N ASP A 396 24.94 -4.71 -3.11
CA ASP A 396 25.84 -4.17 -4.14
C ASP A 396 25.03 -3.46 -5.21
N GLU A 397 23.84 -3.97 -5.55
CA GLU A 397 22.90 -3.28 -6.44
C GLU A 397 22.43 -1.96 -5.80
N ARG A 398 22.04 -1.97 -4.52
CA ARG A 398 21.70 -0.73 -3.80
C ARG A 398 22.83 0.28 -3.84
N ALA A 399 24.08 -0.15 -3.62
CA ALA A 399 25.26 0.71 -3.66
C ALA A 399 25.43 1.35 -5.04
N ARG A 400 25.29 0.57 -6.13
CA ARG A 400 25.35 1.08 -7.51
C ARG A 400 24.29 2.15 -7.77
N TRP A 401 23.08 1.97 -7.25
CA TRP A 401 22.04 3.00 -7.38
C TRP A 401 22.35 4.24 -6.58
N LEU A 402 22.81 4.08 -5.33
CA LEU A 402 23.20 5.17 -4.45
C LEU A 402 24.31 6.04 -5.06
N ASP A 403 25.34 5.44 -5.68
CA ASP A 403 26.45 6.17 -6.30
C ASP A 403 25.98 7.11 -7.42
N GLY A 404 24.86 6.81 -8.05
CA GLY A 404 24.28 7.67 -9.07
C GLY A 404 23.37 8.79 -8.53
N LEU A 405 23.22 8.94 -7.20
CA LEU A 405 22.37 9.96 -6.58
C LEU A 405 23.17 11.24 -6.23
N PRO A 406 22.48 12.39 -6.08
CA PRO A 406 23.11 13.60 -5.57
C PRO A 406 23.77 13.36 -4.21
N GLU A 407 25.00 13.89 -4.02
CA GLU A 407 25.75 13.76 -2.78
C GLU A 407 24.95 14.23 -1.56
N ALA A 408 24.25 15.37 -1.68
CA ALA A 408 23.41 15.89 -0.60
C ALA A 408 22.28 14.92 -0.20
N SER A 409 21.71 14.15 -1.16
CA SER A 409 20.68 13.15 -0.85
C SER A 409 21.26 11.94 -0.13
N ARG A 410 22.45 11.50 -0.56
CA ARG A 410 23.18 10.41 0.11
C ARG A 410 23.55 10.78 1.56
N ALA A 411 24.06 12.01 1.75
CA ALA A 411 24.40 12.50 3.08
C ALA A 411 23.19 12.70 4.01
N ALA A 412 22.00 12.95 3.45
CA ALA A 412 20.75 13.11 4.20
C ALA A 412 20.01 11.77 4.47
N SER A 413 20.54 10.65 3.99
CA SER A 413 19.96 9.30 4.16
C SER A 413 20.89 8.40 4.97
N ASN A 414 20.37 7.33 5.54
CA ASN A 414 21.14 6.33 6.28
C ASN A 414 21.40 5.06 5.46
N LEU A 415 20.86 4.97 4.25
CA LEU A 415 20.80 3.74 3.45
C LEU A 415 22.19 3.13 3.17
N ALA A 416 23.21 3.98 2.92
CA ALA A 416 24.58 3.52 2.67
C ALA A 416 25.19 2.73 3.85
N GLY A 417 24.76 3.03 5.08
CA GLY A 417 25.21 2.36 6.30
C GLY A 417 24.49 1.04 6.61
N ILE A 418 23.41 0.72 5.91
CA ILE A 418 22.59 -0.46 6.20
C ILE A 418 23.12 -1.67 5.40
N ALA A 419 23.70 -2.61 6.12
CA ALA A 419 24.26 -3.82 5.52
C ALA A 419 23.25 -4.95 5.29
N ARG A 420 22.05 -4.87 5.90
CA ARG A 420 21.00 -5.90 5.82
C ARG A 420 20.53 -6.11 4.39
N GLU A 421 20.28 -7.36 4.06
CA GLU A 421 19.58 -7.84 2.88
C GLU A 421 18.38 -8.68 3.33
N LEU A 422 17.28 -8.62 2.58
CA LEU A 422 16.15 -9.48 2.84
C LEU A 422 16.37 -10.85 2.18
N THR A 423 15.97 -11.88 2.88
CA THR A 423 15.91 -13.25 2.35
C THR A 423 14.65 -13.47 1.52
N LEU A 424 14.61 -14.52 0.70
CA LEU A 424 13.39 -14.94 0.00
C LEU A 424 12.24 -15.24 0.98
N SER A 425 12.54 -15.79 2.15
CA SER A 425 11.54 -16.03 3.19
C SER A 425 10.95 -14.72 3.73
N GLU A 426 11.77 -13.71 4.01
CA GLU A 426 11.30 -12.38 4.42
C GLU A 426 10.49 -11.70 3.32
N LEU A 427 10.89 -11.83 2.04
CA LEU A 427 10.07 -11.38 0.91
C LEU A 427 8.71 -12.09 0.86
N ALA A 428 8.69 -13.39 1.10
CA ALA A 428 7.43 -14.13 1.16
C ALA A 428 6.56 -13.68 2.34
N VAL A 429 7.15 -13.30 3.48
CA VAL A 429 6.41 -12.69 4.58
C VAL A 429 5.78 -11.38 4.16
N ILE A 430 6.57 -10.40 3.71
CA ILE A 430 6.09 -9.02 3.46
C ILE A 430 5.14 -8.89 2.27
N THR A 431 5.14 -9.87 1.36
CA THR A 431 4.31 -9.86 0.14
C THR A 431 3.15 -10.86 0.15
N ARG A 432 3.07 -11.80 1.09
CA ARG A 432 2.09 -12.90 1.10
C ARG A 432 1.49 -13.13 2.48
N ALA A 433 2.29 -13.67 3.40
CA ALA A 433 1.80 -14.13 4.69
C ALA A 433 1.33 -12.97 5.58
N ALA A 434 2.10 -11.89 5.70
CA ALA A 434 1.72 -10.71 6.48
C ALA A 434 0.53 -9.96 5.88
N PRO A 435 0.45 -9.69 4.55
CA PRO A 435 -0.75 -9.17 3.92
C PRO A 435 -2.01 -9.99 4.18
N ALA A 436 -1.96 -11.30 4.02
CA ALA A 436 -3.10 -12.18 4.28
C ALA A 436 -3.56 -12.07 5.74
N LYS A 437 -2.61 -12.12 6.68
CA LYS A 437 -2.90 -11.97 8.11
C LYS A 437 -3.53 -10.61 8.43
N LEU A 438 -3.01 -9.52 7.86
CA LEU A 438 -3.53 -8.16 8.04
C LEU A 438 -4.99 -8.06 7.58
N LEU A 439 -5.30 -8.64 6.42
CA LEU A 439 -6.62 -8.59 5.81
C LEU A 439 -7.62 -9.60 6.43
N GLY A 440 -7.17 -10.47 7.34
CA GLY A 440 -8.00 -11.53 7.92
C GLY A 440 -8.28 -12.69 6.96
N LEU A 441 -7.48 -12.87 5.90
CA LEU A 441 -7.61 -13.93 4.91
C LEU A 441 -6.92 -15.21 5.44
N THR A 442 -7.70 -16.12 5.99
CA THR A 442 -7.18 -17.32 6.67
C THR A 442 -6.84 -18.46 5.72
N ASP A 443 -7.28 -18.40 4.48
CA ASP A 443 -7.07 -19.45 3.47
C ASP A 443 -6.17 -18.99 2.31
N ARG A 444 -5.40 -17.91 2.47
CA ARG A 444 -4.50 -17.32 1.47
C ARG A 444 -3.18 -16.92 2.08
N GLY A 445 -2.18 -16.61 1.22
CA GLY A 445 -0.85 -16.18 1.65
C GLY A 445 0.02 -17.27 2.24
N HIS A 446 -0.41 -18.54 2.18
CA HIS A 446 0.31 -19.74 2.60
C HIS A 446 -0.04 -20.94 1.74
N LEU A 447 0.74 -22.03 1.88
CA LEU A 447 0.61 -23.26 1.10
C LEU A 447 0.23 -24.50 1.94
N ALA A 448 -0.38 -24.30 3.11
CA ALA A 448 -0.87 -25.41 3.92
C ALA A 448 -2.11 -26.07 3.30
N PRO A 449 -2.37 -27.36 3.59
CA PRO A 449 -3.60 -28.02 3.19
C PRO A 449 -4.85 -27.23 3.65
N GLY A 450 -5.80 -27.08 2.73
CA GLY A 450 -7.02 -26.28 2.91
C GLY A 450 -6.93 -24.87 2.33
N ALA A 451 -5.74 -24.33 2.08
CA ALA A 451 -5.59 -23.05 1.42
C ALA A 451 -6.09 -23.06 -0.02
N VAL A 452 -6.53 -21.92 -0.51
CA VAL A 452 -6.78 -21.71 -1.94
C VAL A 452 -5.48 -21.92 -2.71
N ALA A 453 -5.54 -22.58 -3.84
CA ALA A 453 -4.36 -22.89 -4.66
C ALA A 453 -3.90 -21.68 -5.50
N ASP A 454 -3.77 -20.53 -4.85
CA ASP A 454 -3.12 -19.35 -5.39
C ASP A 454 -1.61 -19.55 -5.29
N ILE A 455 -0.99 -19.98 -6.37
CA ILE A 455 0.41 -20.42 -6.38
C ILE A 455 1.19 -19.66 -7.44
N ALA A 456 2.34 -19.13 -7.05
CA ALA A 456 3.30 -18.51 -7.95
C ALA A 456 4.56 -19.38 -8.05
N VAL A 457 5.03 -19.60 -9.29
CA VAL A 457 6.23 -20.39 -9.58
C VAL A 457 7.24 -19.49 -10.29
N TYR A 458 8.41 -19.31 -9.68
CA TYR A 458 9.46 -18.45 -10.19
C TYR A 458 10.68 -19.25 -10.65
N THR A 459 11.33 -18.79 -11.71
CA THR A 459 12.66 -19.26 -12.09
C THR A 459 13.69 -18.46 -11.32
N ASP A 460 14.61 -19.14 -10.64
CA ASP A 460 15.77 -18.51 -10.02
C ASP A 460 16.76 -18.14 -11.14
N GLN A 461 16.94 -16.83 -11.43
CA GLN A 461 17.85 -16.32 -12.47
C GLN A 461 18.81 -15.32 -11.88
#